data_5f32a075248424d5978b7b5997528f18
#
_entry.id   5f32a075248424d5978b7b5997528f18
#
_cell.length_a   1.000
_cell.length_b   1.000
_cell.length_c   1.000
_cell.angle_alpha   90.00
_cell.angle_beta   90.00
_cell.angle_gamma   90.00
#
_symmetry.space_group_name_H-M   'P 1'
#
loop_
_entity.id
_entity.type
_entity.pdbx_description
1 polymer ?
#
loop_
_entity_poly.entity_id
_entity_poly.type
_entity_poly.pdbx_seq_one_letter_code
_entity_poly.pdbx_strand_id
1 'polypeptide(L)'
;MENLKLLYTGKTKNVYALPNGNCLLKFKDDCTGKDGVFDPGENSVGLTIEGVGDVNLRMAIYFFEKINAAGIKTHYVSADLANTTMEVLPAKVFGKGLEVICRCKAVGSFFRRYNEYCTEGQDLPF
;
A
#
# COMPACT_ATOMS: atom_id res chain seq x y z
N MET A 1 -6.89 12.38 16.54
CA MET A 1 -7.61 11.30 15.78
C MET A 1 -8.86 10.79 16.50
N GLU A 2 -9.09 11.15 17.74
CA GLU A 2 -10.17 10.57 18.58
C GLU A 2 -11.61 10.78 18.08
N ASN A 3 -11.83 11.67 17.12
CA ASN A 3 -13.16 11.95 16.59
C ASN A 3 -13.35 11.68 15.09
N LEU A 4 -12.38 11.02 14.42
CA LEU A 4 -12.52 10.71 13.00
C LEU A 4 -13.21 9.36 12.80
N LYS A 5 -14.16 9.33 11.85
CA LYS A 5 -14.86 8.09 11.49
C LYS A 5 -13.88 7.13 10.77
N LEU A 6 -13.64 5.97 11.36
CA LEU A 6 -12.92 4.87 10.70
C LEU A 6 -13.78 4.32 9.55
N LEU A 7 -13.23 4.31 8.34
CA LEU A 7 -13.86 3.76 7.13
C LEU A 7 -13.42 2.34 6.84
N TYR A 8 -12.13 2.05 7.04
CA TYR A 8 -11.57 0.75 6.69
C TYR A 8 -10.31 0.46 7.51
N THR A 9 -10.15 -0.79 7.94
CA THR A 9 -8.93 -1.31 8.57
C THR A 9 -8.22 -2.24 7.59
N GLY A 10 -7.10 -1.77 7.03
CA GLY A 10 -6.22 -2.57 6.20
C GLY A 10 -5.10 -3.23 7.00
N LYS A 11 -4.30 -4.06 6.34
CA LYS A 11 -3.15 -4.74 6.96
C LYS A 11 -2.10 -3.75 7.45
N THR A 12 -1.73 -2.79 6.62
CA THR A 12 -0.65 -1.82 6.89
C THR A 12 -1.15 -0.40 7.13
N LYS A 13 -2.43 -0.13 6.91
CA LYS A 13 -3.03 1.20 7.06
C LYS A 13 -4.46 1.12 7.54
N ASN A 14 -4.86 2.08 8.35
CA ASN A 14 -6.26 2.38 8.62
C ASN A 14 -6.67 3.62 7.82
N VAL A 15 -7.91 3.65 7.37
CA VAL A 15 -8.48 4.73 6.57
C VAL A 15 -9.58 5.42 7.35
N TYR A 16 -9.48 6.73 7.52
CA TYR A 16 -10.45 7.55 8.22
C TYR A 16 -11.06 8.60 7.28
N ALA A 17 -12.31 8.98 7.53
CA ALA A 17 -12.94 10.10 6.85
C ALA A 17 -12.49 11.43 7.45
N LEU A 18 -12.14 12.40 6.61
CA LEU A 18 -11.90 13.77 6.99
C LEU A 18 -13.15 14.65 6.73
N PRO A 19 -13.35 15.74 7.50
CA PRO A 19 -14.50 16.64 7.31
C PRO A 19 -14.53 17.32 5.93
N ASN A 20 -13.39 17.48 5.29
CA ASN A 20 -13.27 18.07 3.95
C ASN A 20 -13.59 17.10 2.81
N GLY A 21 -14.01 15.87 3.13
CA GLY A 21 -14.32 14.82 2.16
C GLY A 21 -13.13 13.98 1.70
N ASN A 22 -11.92 14.32 2.12
CA ASN A 22 -10.72 13.50 1.87
C ASN A 22 -10.64 12.31 2.84
N CYS A 23 -9.66 11.46 2.62
CA CYS A 23 -9.35 10.34 3.51
C CYS A 23 -8.00 10.58 4.22
N LEU A 24 -7.92 10.15 5.47
CA LEU A 24 -6.67 10.09 6.23
C LEU A 24 -6.22 8.64 6.33
N LEU A 25 -5.03 8.36 5.83
CA LEU A 25 -4.36 7.06 5.97
C LEU A 25 -3.46 7.12 7.21
N LYS A 26 -3.74 6.30 8.22
CA LYS A 26 -2.83 6.07 9.36
C LYS A 26 -1.99 4.84 9.04
N PHE A 27 -0.69 5.03 8.89
CA PHE A 27 0.25 3.94 8.67
C PHE A 27 0.48 3.17 9.96
N LYS A 28 0.57 1.86 9.85
CA LYS A 28 0.71 0.91 10.97
C LYS A 28 2.09 0.24 10.91
N ASP A 29 2.52 -0.25 12.04
CA ASP A 29 3.75 -1.04 12.15
C ASP A 29 3.54 -2.52 11.84
N ASP A 30 2.31 -2.89 11.45
CA ASP A 30 1.97 -4.25 11.05
C ASP A 30 2.62 -4.63 9.72
N CYS A 31 3.23 -5.81 9.67
CA CYS A 31 3.87 -6.39 8.50
C CYS A 31 3.17 -7.68 8.09
N THR A 32 3.17 -7.95 6.78
CA THR A 32 2.69 -9.22 6.26
C THR A 32 3.66 -10.34 6.65
N GLY A 33 3.10 -11.52 6.93
CA GLY A 33 3.89 -12.66 7.33
C GLY A 33 3.05 -13.74 7.97
N LYS A 34 3.73 -14.77 8.45
CA LYS A 34 3.14 -15.92 9.12
C LYS A 34 4.03 -16.34 10.30
N ASP A 35 3.38 -16.70 11.41
CA ASP A 35 4.05 -17.27 12.60
C ASP A 35 5.22 -16.40 13.13
N GLY A 36 5.07 -15.07 13.09
CA GLY A 36 6.10 -14.13 13.54
C GLY A 36 7.24 -13.89 12.54
N VAL A 37 7.19 -14.47 11.35
CA VAL A 37 8.18 -14.31 10.31
C VAL A 37 7.65 -13.40 9.21
N PHE A 38 8.45 -12.40 8.82
CA PHE A 38 8.11 -11.52 7.70
C PHE A 38 8.08 -12.30 6.38
N ASP A 39 6.98 -12.22 5.67
CA ASP A 39 6.84 -12.73 4.30
C ASP A 39 6.02 -11.74 3.46
N PRO A 40 6.66 -11.06 2.47
CA PRO A 40 5.95 -10.11 1.61
C PRO A 40 4.92 -10.80 0.69
N GLY A 41 5.00 -12.11 0.56
CA GLY A 41 4.07 -12.93 -0.22
C GLY A 41 2.80 -13.33 0.53
N GLU A 42 2.80 -13.23 1.86
CA GLU A 42 1.64 -13.54 2.68
C GLU A 42 0.56 -12.47 2.61
N ASN A 43 -0.69 -12.91 2.74
CA ASN A 43 -1.86 -12.04 2.70
C ASN A 43 -2.45 -11.76 4.10
N SER A 44 -1.73 -12.10 5.15
CA SER A 44 -2.08 -11.90 6.56
C SER A 44 -1.04 -11.05 7.27
N VAL A 45 -1.44 -10.42 8.38
CA VAL A 45 -0.50 -9.79 9.30
C VAL A 45 0.14 -10.89 10.14
N GLY A 46 1.46 -11.00 10.10
CA GLY A 46 2.21 -12.02 10.85
C GLY A 46 3.01 -11.48 12.01
N LEU A 47 3.37 -10.19 11.95
CA LEU A 47 4.18 -9.54 12.99
C LEU A 47 4.04 -8.02 12.95
N THR A 48 4.55 -7.38 13.99
CA THR A 48 4.69 -5.92 14.09
C THR A 48 6.17 -5.57 14.20
N ILE A 49 6.62 -4.60 13.40
CA ILE A 49 8.00 -4.08 13.45
C ILE A 49 7.91 -2.59 13.77
N GLU A 50 8.39 -2.19 14.92
CA GLU A 50 8.35 -0.80 15.39
C GLU A 50 9.02 0.15 14.40
N GLY A 51 8.31 1.23 14.04
CA GLY A 51 8.79 2.27 13.14
C GLY A 51 8.62 1.97 11.65
N VAL A 52 8.19 0.76 11.26
CA VAL A 52 8.01 0.43 9.84
C VAL A 52 6.91 1.28 9.20
N GLY A 53 5.90 1.68 9.95
CA GLY A 53 4.86 2.59 9.47
C GLY A 53 5.41 3.97 9.08
N ASP A 54 6.34 4.52 9.86
CA ASP A 54 7.01 5.78 9.54
C ASP A 54 7.89 5.64 8.28
N VAL A 55 8.67 4.55 8.18
CA VAL A 55 9.49 4.28 6.98
C VAL A 55 8.62 4.16 5.73
N ASN A 56 7.51 3.43 5.81
CA ASN A 56 6.57 3.27 4.71
C ASN A 56 5.91 4.61 4.32
N LEU A 57 5.57 5.45 5.29
CA LEU A 57 5.04 6.79 5.03
C LEU A 57 6.08 7.65 4.29
N ARG A 58 7.33 7.71 4.77
CA ARG A 58 8.41 8.49 4.12
C ARG A 58 8.67 8.01 2.69
N MET A 59 8.68 6.71 2.46
CA MET A 59 8.83 6.15 1.13
C MET A 59 7.66 6.54 0.22
N ALA A 60 6.43 6.48 0.73
CA ALA A 60 5.24 6.89 -0.02
C ALA A 60 5.30 8.39 -0.39
N ILE A 61 5.65 9.27 0.54
CA ILE A 61 5.83 10.71 0.29
C ILE A 61 6.84 10.93 -0.84
N TYR A 62 8.01 10.33 -0.72
CA TYR A 62 9.09 10.47 -1.70
C TYR A 62 8.63 10.15 -3.14
N PHE A 63 7.93 9.04 -3.32
CA PHE A 63 7.44 8.66 -4.65
C PHE A 63 6.28 9.51 -5.14
N PHE A 64 5.31 9.83 -4.28
CA PHE A 64 4.18 10.67 -4.69
C PHE A 64 4.63 12.07 -5.09
N GLU A 65 5.57 12.67 -4.36
CA GLU A 65 6.12 13.98 -4.72
C GLU A 65 6.86 13.94 -6.07
N LYS A 66 7.66 12.90 -6.33
CA LYS A 66 8.31 12.72 -7.64
C LYS A 66 7.33 12.51 -8.77
N ILE A 67 6.29 11.72 -8.57
CA ILE A 67 5.24 11.45 -9.56
C ILE A 67 4.48 12.74 -9.87
N ASN A 68 4.08 13.49 -8.85
CA ASN A 68 3.40 14.77 -8.99
C ASN A 68 4.30 15.82 -9.69
N ALA A 69 5.59 15.86 -9.34
CA ALA A 69 6.56 16.76 -10.00
C ALA A 69 6.77 16.43 -11.48
N ALA A 70 6.57 15.17 -11.87
CA ALA A 70 6.56 14.75 -13.28
C ALA A 70 5.24 15.08 -14.01
N GLY A 71 4.30 15.79 -13.38
CA GLY A 71 3.01 16.17 -13.96
C GLY A 71 1.95 15.07 -13.94
N ILE A 72 2.23 13.93 -13.30
CA ILE A 72 1.29 12.81 -13.18
C ILE A 72 0.46 13.02 -11.90
N LYS A 73 -0.86 13.15 -12.06
CA LYS A 73 -1.78 13.33 -10.93
C LYS A 73 -1.86 12.08 -10.07
N THR A 74 -1.73 12.24 -8.76
CA THR A 74 -1.94 11.19 -7.78
C THR A 74 -3.05 11.57 -6.79
N HIS A 75 -3.42 10.68 -5.88
CA HIS A 75 -4.35 10.98 -4.80
C HIS A 75 -3.70 11.66 -3.59
N TYR A 76 -2.37 11.80 -3.57
CA TYR A 76 -1.62 12.40 -2.47
C TYR A 76 -1.94 13.91 -2.33
N VAL A 77 -2.25 14.34 -1.12
CA VAL A 77 -2.49 15.75 -0.76
C VAL A 77 -1.39 16.26 0.15
N SER A 78 -1.21 15.63 1.30
CA SER A 78 -0.22 16.02 2.31
C SER A 78 0.12 14.87 3.25
N ALA A 79 1.15 15.03 4.06
CA ALA A 79 1.48 14.06 5.10
C ALA A 79 1.91 14.74 6.39
N ASP A 80 1.66 14.06 7.52
CA ASP A 80 2.11 14.44 8.85
C ASP A 80 2.98 13.32 9.42
N LEU A 81 4.29 13.55 9.44
CA LEU A 81 5.26 12.59 9.93
C LEU A 81 5.14 12.37 11.44
N ALA A 82 4.81 13.42 12.21
CA ALA A 82 4.69 13.30 13.67
C ALA A 82 3.55 12.34 14.07
N ASN A 83 2.49 12.31 13.27
CA ASN A 83 1.34 11.42 13.49
C ASN A 83 1.36 10.18 12.58
N THR A 84 2.37 9.99 11.76
CA THR A 84 2.48 8.88 10.81
C THR A 84 1.23 8.75 9.93
N THR A 85 0.76 9.88 9.37
CA THR A 85 -0.47 9.95 8.59
C THR A 85 -0.26 10.62 7.24
N MET A 86 -1.14 10.29 6.29
CA MET A 86 -1.17 10.89 4.95
C MET A 86 -2.61 11.24 4.59
N GLU A 87 -2.85 12.47 4.19
CA GLU A 87 -4.11 12.90 3.59
C GLU A 87 -4.12 12.58 2.10
N VAL A 88 -5.20 11.98 1.64
CA VAL A 88 -5.37 11.60 0.24
C VAL A 88 -6.78 11.94 -0.26
N LEU A 89 -6.90 12.20 -1.55
CA LEU A 89 -8.19 12.30 -2.21
C LEU A 89 -8.92 10.94 -2.16
N PRO A 90 -10.26 10.93 -2.04
CA PRO A 90 -11.02 9.70 -2.07
C PRO A 90 -10.91 9.04 -3.45
N ALA A 91 -10.62 7.74 -3.46
CA ALA A 91 -10.56 6.93 -4.67
C ALA A 91 -11.82 6.07 -4.80
N LYS A 92 -12.25 5.87 -6.03
CA LYS A 92 -13.31 4.91 -6.35
C LYS A 92 -12.69 3.65 -6.94
N VAL A 93 -13.14 2.50 -6.49
CA VAL A 93 -12.73 1.22 -7.07
C VAL A 93 -13.29 1.09 -8.49
N PHE A 94 -12.51 0.49 -9.39
CA PHE A 94 -12.96 0.14 -10.72
C PHE A 94 -13.89 -1.08 -10.65
N GLY A 95 -15.08 -0.97 -11.21
CA GLY A 95 -16.09 -2.04 -11.14
C GLY A 95 -16.44 -2.39 -9.69
N LYS A 96 -16.29 -3.67 -9.33
CA LYS A 96 -16.49 -4.19 -7.97
C LYS A 96 -15.17 -4.38 -7.21
N GLY A 97 -14.13 -3.62 -7.54
CA GLY A 97 -12.79 -3.77 -6.97
C GLY A 97 -11.88 -4.67 -7.81
N LEU A 98 -11.98 -4.57 -9.15
CA LEU A 98 -11.09 -5.28 -10.06
C LEU A 98 -9.64 -4.78 -9.87
N GLU A 99 -8.74 -5.68 -9.50
CA GLU A 99 -7.31 -5.44 -9.46
C GLU A 99 -6.71 -5.72 -10.84
N VAL A 100 -6.03 -4.73 -11.42
CA VAL A 100 -5.31 -4.86 -12.70
C VAL A 100 -3.81 -4.81 -12.42
N ILE A 101 -3.12 -5.90 -12.73
CA ILE A 101 -1.68 -6.03 -12.48
C ILE A 101 -0.95 -6.20 -13.82
N CYS A 102 0.02 -5.32 -14.09
CA CYS A 102 0.97 -5.45 -15.19
C CYS A 102 2.30 -6.00 -14.65
N ARG A 103 2.80 -7.08 -15.23
CA ARG A 103 4.03 -7.72 -14.78
C ARG A 103 5.03 -7.83 -15.91
N CYS A 104 6.22 -7.31 -15.70
CA CYS A 104 7.35 -7.44 -16.62
C CYS A 104 8.18 -8.69 -16.36
N LYS A 105 8.08 -9.27 -15.16
CA LYS A 105 8.85 -10.46 -14.75
C LYS A 105 7.98 -11.47 -14.03
N ALA A 106 8.31 -12.75 -14.20
CA ALA A 106 7.67 -13.87 -13.50
C ALA A 106 8.18 -13.96 -12.05
N VAL A 107 7.61 -13.16 -11.14
CA VAL A 107 7.99 -13.12 -9.73
C VAL A 107 6.77 -13.14 -8.80
N GLY A 108 7.00 -13.42 -7.53
CA GLY A 108 5.98 -13.36 -6.48
C GLY A 108 4.79 -14.29 -6.72
N SER A 109 3.58 -13.79 -6.52
CA SER A 109 2.35 -14.60 -6.65
C SER A 109 2.10 -15.16 -8.06
N PHE A 110 2.60 -14.49 -9.10
CA PHE A 110 2.52 -15.00 -10.47
C PHE A 110 3.39 -16.25 -10.61
N PHE A 111 4.66 -16.14 -10.26
CA PHE A 111 5.59 -17.29 -10.32
C PHE A 111 5.10 -18.45 -9.45
N ARG A 112 4.63 -18.18 -8.22
CA ARG A 112 4.10 -19.24 -7.34
C ARG A 112 2.91 -20.03 -7.93
N ARG A 113 2.11 -19.39 -8.80
CA ARG A 113 0.97 -20.05 -9.49
C ARG A 113 1.35 -20.75 -10.78
N TYR A 114 2.39 -20.29 -11.44
CA TYR A 114 2.74 -20.69 -12.80
C TYR A 114 4.19 -21.18 -12.94
N ASN A 115 4.80 -21.65 -11.85
CA ASN A 115 6.18 -22.12 -11.81
C ASN A 115 6.46 -23.34 -12.71
N GLU A 116 5.42 -24.05 -13.16
CA GLU A 116 5.55 -25.14 -14.15
C GLU A 116 5.73 -24.60 -15.59
N TYR A 117 5.40 -23.33 -15.83
CA TYR A 117 5.39 -22.72 -17.17
C TYR A 117 6.43 -21.62 -17.35
N CYS A 118 7.11 -21.20 -16.31
CA CYS A 118 8.11 -20.13 -16.33
C CYS A 118 9.16 -20.33 -15.26
N THR A 119 10.33 -19.70 -15.44
CA THR A 119 11.38 -19.63 -14.42
C THR A 119 11.26 -18.33 -13.63
N GLU A 120 11.69 -18.37 -12.36
CA GLU A 120 11.66 -17.16 -11.53
C GLU A 120 12.55 -16.05 -12.10
N GLY A 121 12.02 -14.85 -12.20
CA GLY A 121 12.71 -13.71 -12.78
C GLY A 121 12.69 -13.64 -14.30
N GLN A 122 12.09 -14.61 -14.98
CA GLN A 122 11.93 -14.62 -16.44
C GLN A 122 11.19 -13.37 -16.90
N ASP A 123 11.65 -12.73 -17.97
CA ASP A 123 10.95 -11.62 -18.61
C ASP A 123 9.67 -12.12 -19.27
N LEU A 124 8.58 -11.38 -19.03
CA LEU A 124 7.29 -11.66 -19.63
C LEU A 124 7.11 -10.70 -20.83
N PRO A 125 6.86 -11.22 -22.03
CA PRO A 125 6.60 -10.39 -23.20
C PRO A 125 5.26 -9.66 -23.05
N PHE A 126 5.23 -8.43 -23.54
CA PHE A 126 4.01 -7.64 -23.75
C PHE A 126 3.63 -7.65 -25.21
#